data_ee3b0b435e4ef44bf4e2c1efa4afb6a1
#
_entry.id   ee3b0b435e4ef44bf4e2c1efa4afb6a1
#
_cell.length_a   1.000
_cell.length_b   1.000
_cell.length_c   1.000
_cell.angle_alpha   90.00
_cell.angle_beta   90.00
_cell.angle_gamma   90.00
#
_symmetry.space_group_name_H-M   'P 1'
#
loop_
_entity.id
_entity.type
_entity.pdbx_description
1 polymer ?
#
loop_
_entity_poly.entity_id
_entity_poly.type
_entity_poly.pdbx_seq_one_letter_code
_entity_poly.pdbx_strand_id
1 'polypeptide(L)'
;SDVYKRQDQIPLADSLKMIDLNCKALVAMTELTLPYMKRGAKLLNLDSLSAFQPVPYLNVYASTKAFVLSYTRSLARELRPRGIRVMAVSPGWVKTEFFDHALQTSNDAVTYYNRLYEAKDVMKTALHDLYRTKKDVSIHGLPVRWQVRLVKLLPHKLVMDIWMKQQKHNKLPDED
;
A
#
# COMPACT_ATOMS: atom_id res chain seq x y z
N SER A 1 6.45 -14.34 -0.67
CA SER A 1 6.83 -13.55 -1.85
C SER A 1 7.95 -12.59 -1.47
N ASP A 2 8.97 -12.50 -2.29
CA ASP A 2 10.18 -11.70 -2.08
C ASP A 2 9.90 -10.20 -2.25
N VAL A 3 9.22 -9.59 -1.30
CA VAL A 3 8.77 -8.18 -1.39
C VAL A 3 9.91 -7.22 -1.07
N TYR A 4 10.80 -7.56 -0.13
CA TYR A 4 11.85 -6.69 0.40
C TYR A 4 13.22 -7.07 -0.15
N LYS A 5 13.41 -6.89 -1.47
CA LYS A 5 14.68 -7.20 -2.17
C LYS A 5 14.98 -6.17 -3.26
N ARG A 6 16.22 -6.12 -3.70
CA ARG A 6 16.58 -5.43 -4.94
C ARG A 6 15.84 -6.08 -6.12
N GLN A 7 15.38 -5.28 -7.07
CA GLN A 7 14.57 -5.79 -8.18
C GLN A 7 15.30 -6.83 -9.04
N ASP A 8 16.61 -6.70 -9.18
CA ASP A 8 17.47 -7.64 -9.89
C ASP A 8 17.63 -9.01 -9.18
N GLN A 9 17.20 -9.10 -7.93
CA GLN A 9 17.24 -10.31 -7.10
C GLN A 9 15.88 -10.98 -6.93
N ILE A 10 14.82 -10.39 -7.50
CA ILE A 10 13.46 -10.94 -7.42
C ILE A 10 13.20 -11.76 -8.69
N PRO A 11 12.85 -13.05 -8.58
CA PRO A 11 12.43 -13.84 -9.72
C PRO A 11 11.27 -13.18 -10.47
N LEU A 12 11.33 -13.12 -11.80
CA LEU A 12 10.27 -12.53 -12.63
C LEU A 12 8.89 -13.10 -12.30
N ALA A 13 8.82 -14.42 -12.09
CA ALA A 13 7.56 -15.08 -11.74
C ALA A 13 6.90 -14.54 -10.47
N ASP A 14 7.69 -14.14 -9.46
CA ASP A 14 7.17 -13.59 -8.21
C ASP A 14 6.70 -12.14 -8.38
N SER A 15 7.40 -11.35 -9.19
CA SER A 15 6.94 -10.02 -9.59
C SER A 15 5.60 -10.09 -10.33
N LEU A 16 5.45 -11.02 -11.28
CA LEU A 16 4.21 -11.19 -12.03
C LEU A 16 3.07 -11.70 -11.16
N LYS A 17 3.32 -12.67 -10.27
CA LYS A 17 2.32 -13.14 -9.29
C LYS A 17 1.82 -12.00 -8.38
N MET A 18 2.70 -11.09 -7.98
CA MET A 18 2.33 -9.94 -7.16
C MET A 18 1.40 -8.98 -7.92
N ILE A 19 1.68 -8.74 -9.20
CA ILE A 19 0.81 -7.93 -10.08
C ILE A 19 -0.55 -8.64 -10.28
N ASP A 20 -0.55 -9.94 -10.54
CA ASP A 20 -1.77 -10.71 -10.70
C ASP A 20 -2.63 -10.67 -9.44
N LEU A 21 -2.04 -10.83 -8.26
CA LEU A 21 -2.78 -10.80 -7.00
C LEU A 21 -3.25 -9.38 -6.64
N ASN A 22 -2.37 -8.40 -6.65
CA ASN A 22 -2.67 -7.07 -6.12
C ASN A 22 -3.48 -6.21 -7.11
N CYS A 23 -3.32 -6.41 -8.42
CA CYS A 23 -3.98 -5.60 -9.43
C CYS A 23 -5.08 -6.38 -10.15
N LYS A 24 -4.72 -7.45 -10.86
CA LYS A 24 -5.65 -8.20 -11.71
C LYS A 24 -6.78 -8.85 -10.91
N ALA A 25 -6.46 -9.57 -9.83
CA ALA A 25 -7.48 -10.19 -8.99
C ALA A 25 -8.37 -9.14 -8.30
N LEU A 26 -7.80 -8.01 -7.86
CA LEU A 26 -8.57 -6.92 -7.26
C LEU A 26 -9.58 -6.32 -8.25
N VAL A 27 -9.16 -6.03 -9.48
CA VAL A 27 -10.07 -5.53 -10.53
C VAL A 27 -11.15 -6.55 -10.84
N ALA A 28 -10.77 -7.81 -11.07
CA ALA A 28 -11.71 -8.88 -11.38
C ALA A 28 -12.77 -9.05 -10.27
N MET A 29 -12.34 -9.14 -9.01
CA MET A 29 -13.26 -9.26 -7.87
C MET A 29 -14.17 -8.03 -7.74
N THR A 30 -13.63 -6.84 -7.97
CA THR A 30 -14.43 -5.62 -7.94
C THR A 30 -15.49 -5.62 -9.04
N GLU A 31 -15.10 -5.84 -10.29
CA GLU A 31 -16.02 -5.81 -11.42
C GLU A 31 -17.09 -6.91 -11.36
N LEU A 32 -16.74 -8.12 -10.94
CA LEU A 32 -17.67 -9.22 -10.75
C LEU A 32 -18.68 -8.96 -9.62
N THR A 33 -18.32 -8.17 -8.61
CA THR A 33 -19.22 -7.85 -7.49
C THR A 33 -20.09 -6.61 -7.73
N LEU A 34 -19.64 -5.67 -8.56
CA LEU A 34 -20.34 -4.40 -8.82
C LEU A 34 -21.80 -4.56 -9.30
N PRO A 35 -22.18 -5.52 -10.14
CA PRO A 35 -23.58 -5.71 -10.56
C PRO A 35 -24.52 -6.05 -9.39
N TYR A 36 -24.00 -6.66 -8.33
CA TYR A 36 -24.77 -7.07 -7.16
C TYR A 36 -24.83 -5.99 -6.07
N MET A 37 -24.02 -4.95 -6.18
CA MET A 37 -23.98 -3.86 -5.21
C MET A 37 -25.16 -2.92 -5.37
N LYS A 38 -25.96 -2.80 -4.31
CA LYS A 38 -27.11 -1.89 -4.23
C LYS A 38 -26.70 -0.57 -3.53
N ARG A 39 -27.61 0.43 -3.57
CA ARG A 39 -27.46 1.67 -2.80
C ARG A 39 -27.19 1.36 -1.32
N GLY A 40 -26.20 2.01 -0.74
CA GLY A 40 -25.75 1.77 0.64
C GLY A 40 -24.66 0.73 0.75
N ALA A 41 -24.34 -0.02 -0.31
CA ALA A 41 -23.20 -0.96 -0.31
C ALA A 41 -21.88 -0.23 -0.07
N LYS A 42 -20.92 -0.96 0.50
CA LYS A 42 -19.60 -0.44 0.84
C LYS A 42 -18.52 -1.39 0.33
N LEU A 43 -17.48 -0.82 -0.27
CA LEU A 43 -16.31 -1.52 -0.76
C LEU A 43 -15.05 -0.94 -0.11
N LEU A 44 -14.22 -1.81 0.47
CA LEU A 44 -12.90 -1.48 0.96
C LEU A 44 -11.84 -2.21 0.14
N ASN A 45 -10.92 -1.46 -0.44
CA ASN A 45 -9.74 -2.00 -1.09
C ASN A 45 -8.51 -1.79 -0.19
N LEU A 46 -7.77 -2.88 0.04
CA LEU A 46 -6.57 -2.85 0.86
C LEU A 46 -5.38 -2.35 0.05
N ASP A 47 -4.94 -1.18 0.38
CA ASP A 47 -3.81 -0.45 -0.18
C ASP A 47 -2.59 -0.52 0.75
N SER A 48 -1.70 0.44 0.69
CA SER A 48 -0.53 0.62 1.55
C SER A 48 -0.07 2.08 1.52
N LEU A 49 0.69 2.49 2.54
CA LEU A 49 1.42 3.76 2.50
C LEU A 49 2.42 3.86 1.36
N SER A 50 2.96 2.74 0.90
CA SER A 50 3.87 2.69 -0.25
C SER A 50 3.24 3.17 -1.55
N ALA A 51 1.91 3.29 -1.62
CA ALA A 51 1.19 3.82 -2.77
C ALA A 51 1.39 5.32 -3.02
N PHE A 52 1.85 6.06 -2.01
CA PHE A 52 1.95 7.51 -2.11
C PHE A 52 3.28 8.02 -2.65
N GLN A 53 4.26 7.13 -2.84
CA GLN A 53 5.60 7.47 -3.31
C GLN A 53 6.27 6.27 -3.99
N PRO A 54 7.26 6.48 -4.88
CA PRO A 54 8.18 5.42 -5.28
C PRO A 54 8.99 4.93 -4.07
N VAL A 55 9.12 3.61 -3.92
CA VAL A 55 9.84 3.02 -2.79
C VAL A 55 10.88 2.03 -3.32
N PRO A 56 12.18 2.41 -3.40
CA PRO A 56 13.26 1.49 -3.73
C PRO A 56 13.22 0.24 -2.84
N TYR A 57 13.61 -0.90 -3.39
CA TYR A 57 13.53 -2.25 -2.76
C TYR A 57 12.10 -2.78 -2.54
N LEU A 58 11.09 -2.02 -2.92
CA LEU A 58 9.68 -2.38 -2.90
C LEU A 58 9.02 -2.06 -4.25
N ASN A 59 9.77 -2.01 -5.34
CA ASN A 59 9.35 -1.46 -6.62
C ASN A 59 8.00 -1.98 -7.10
N VAL A 60 7.88 -3.29 -7.34
CA VAL A 60 6.65 -3.90 -7.86
C VAL A 60 5.53 -3.76 -6.83
N TYR A 61 5.81 -4.02 -5.56
CA TYR A 61 4.80 -3.87 -4.50
C TYR A 61 4.24 -2.45 -4.42
N ALA A 62 5.10 -1.43 -4.31
CA ALA A 62 4.68 -0.04 -4.24
C ALA A 62 3.89 0.39 -5.50
N SER A 63 4.34 -0.06 -6.67
CA SER A 63 3.66 0.21 -7.94
C SER A 63 2.27 -0.43 -7.99
N THR A 64 2.11 -1.68 -7.53
CA THR A 64 0.79 -2.33 -7.45
C THR A 64 -0.12 -1.62 -6.46
N LYS A 65 0.40 -1.12 -5.33
CA LYS A 65 -0.39 -0.37 -4.35
C LYS A 65 -0.75 1.03 -4.86
N ALA A 66 0.11 1.70 -5.62
CA ALA A 66 -0.24 2.95 -6.32
C ALA A 66 -1.38 2.73 -7.34
N PHE A 67 -1.35 1.61 -8.07
CA PHE A 67 -2.47 1.20 -8.92
C PHE A 67 -3.77 1.05 -8.10
N VAL A 68 -3.74 0.29 -7.00
CA VAL A 68 -4.91 0.07 -6.14
C VAL A 68 -5.48 1.38 -5.62
N LEU A 69 -4.63 2.30 -5.15
CA LEU A 69 -5.05 3.60 -4.66
C LEU A 69 -5.74 4.44 -5.74
N SER A 70 -5.12 4.53 -6.92
CA SER A 70 -5.65 5.28 -8.06
C SER A 70 -6.99 4.71 -8.53
N TYR A 71 -7.06 3.40 -8.75
CA TYR A 71 -8.25 2.68 -9.14
C TYR A 71 -9.40 2.89 -8.14
N THR A 72 -9.13 2.71 -6.85
CA THR A 72 -10.14 2.85 -5.80
C THR A 72 -10.71 4.25 -5.72
N ARG A 73 -9.88 5.28 -5.88
CA ARG A 73 -10.30 6.69 -5.86
C ARG A 73 -11.17 7.06 -7.05
N SER A 74 -10.80 6.60 -8.24
CA SER A 74 -11.60 6.80 -9.46
C SER A 74 -12.95 6.11 -9.31
N LEU A 75 -12.95 4.85 -8.91
CA LEU A 75 -14.15 4.06 -8.69
C LEU A 75 -15.09 4.68 -7.63
N ALA A 76 -14.53 5.24 -6.57
CA ALA A 76 -15.31 5.94 -5.53
C ALA A 76 -16.09 7.13 -6.12
N ARG A 77 -15.53 7.81 -7.10
CA ARG A 77 -16.19 8.93 -7.79
C ARG A 77 -17.29 8.44 -8.72
N GLU A 78 -17.00 7.43 -9.52
CA GLU A 78 -17.93 6.84 -10.50
C GLU A 78 -19.16 6.22 -9.83
N LEU A 79 -18.99 5.55 -8.69
CA LEU A 79 -20.06 4.84 -7.99
C LEU A 79 -20.86 5.71 -7.02
N ARG A 80 -20.43 6.94 -6.78
CA ARG A 80 -21.13 7.89 -5.88
C ARG A 80 -22.58 8.13 -6.29
N PRO A 81 -22.94 8.35 -7.57
CA PRO A 81 -24.34 8.51 -7.99
C PRO A 81 -25.20 7.27 -7.71
N ARG A 82 -24.62 6.07 -7.75
CA ARG A 82 -25.30 4.82 -7.37
C ARG A 82 -25.50 4.68 -5.85
N GLY A 83 -24.94 5.60 -5.05
CA GLY A 83 -24.98 5.51 -3.59
C GLY A 83 -24.11 4.39 -3.01
N ILE A 84 -23.10 3.95 -3.74
CA ILE A 84 -22.11 2.96 -3.29
C ILE A 84 -20.91 3.70 -2.72
N ARG A 85 -20.47 3.31 -1.54
CA ARG A 85 -19.32 3.86 -0.84
C ARG A 85 -18.08 3.02 -1.13
N VAL A 86 -17.05 3.63 -1.74
CA VAL A 86 -15.77 2.97 -1.98
C VAL A 86 -14.66 3.72 -1.23
N MET A 87 -13.73 3.01 -0.61
CA MET A 87 -12.63 3.62 0.15
C MET A 87 -11.39 2.71 0.11
N ALA A 88 -10.21 3.32 -0.02
CA ALA A 88 -8.94 2.63 0.19
C ALA A 88 -8.58 2.62 1.68
N VAL A 89 -7.99 1.52 2.14
CA VAL A 89 -7.34 1.43 3.46
C VAL A 89 -5.84 1.36 3.22
N SER A 90 -5.12 2.39 3.62
CA SER A 90 -3.67 2.52 3.40
C SER A 90 -2.93 2.42 4.74
N PRO A 91 -2.66 1.19 5.22
CA PRO A 91 -1.91 0.99 6.46
C PRO A 91 -0.43 1.32 6.28
N GLY A 92 0.22 1.68 7.40
CA GLY A 92 1.65 1.62 7.56
C GLY A 92 2.12 0.18 7.78
N TRP A 93 3.17 0.01 8.56
CA TRP A 93 3.64 -1.30 8.97
C TRP A 93 2.65 -1.92 9.96
N VAL A 94 2.19 -3.13 9.64
CA VAL A 94 1.18 -3.85 10.46
C VAL A 94 1.74 -5.21 10.83
N LYS A 95 1.62 -5.57 12.10
CA LYS A 95 1.94 -6.91 12.58
C LYS A 95 0.95 -7.92 11.98
N THR A 96 1.41 -8.73 11.06
CA THR A 96 0.64 -9.76 10.36
C THR A 96 1.58 -10.86 9.89
N GLU A 97 1.04 -12.03 9.63
CA GLU A 97 1.79 -13.14 9.01
C GLU A 97 2.48 -12.73 7.69
N PHE A 98 1.86 -11.82 6.92
CA PHE A 98 2.48 -11.26 5.73
C PHE A 98 3.79 -10.51 6.07
N PHE A 99 3.79 -9.71 7.14
CA PHE A 99 4.96 -8.98 7.58
C PHE A 99 6.07 -9.93 8.06
N ASP A 100 5.70 -10.93 8.86
CA ASP A 100 6.64 -11.94 9.37
C ASP A 100 7.25 -12.76 8.23
N HIS A 101 6.43 -13.17 7.25
CA HIS A 101 6.91 -13.88 6.07
C HIS A 101 7.81 -13.00 5.19
N ALA A 102 7.46 -11.74 4.98
CA ALA A 102 8.27 -10.80 4.22
C ALA A 102 9.63 -10.54 4.86
N LEU A 103 9.72 -10.54 6.20
CA LEU A 103 10.99 -10.45 6.93
C LEU A 103 11.84 -11.71 6.77
N GLN A 104 11.25 -12.89 6.85
CA GLN A 104 11.96 -14.17 6.69
C GLN A 104 12.57 -14.33 5.29
N THR A 105 11.94 -13.76 4.26
CA THR A 105 12.40 -13.85 2.87
C THR A 105 13.24 -12.64 2.43
N SER A 106 13.38 -11.62 3.29
CA SER A 106 14.19 -10.44 2.99
C SER A 106 15.67 -10.77 3.06
N ASN A 107 16.46 -10.09 2.23
CA ASN A 107 17.94 -10.11 2.30
C ASN A 107 18.48 -8.81 2.93
N ASP A 108 17.80 -8.30 3.95
CA ASP A 108 18.11 -7.05 4.65
C ASP A 108 18.08 -5.77 3.78
N ALA A 109 17.51 -5.84 2.58
CA ALA A 109 17.36 -4.66 1.72
C ALA A 109 16.45 -3.59 2.36
N VAL A 110 15.48 -4.00 3.16
CA VAL A 110 14.64 -3.10 3.95
C VAL A 110 14.86 -3.38 5.43
N THR A 111 15.42 -2.41 6.14
CA THR A 111 15.83 -2.55 7.55
C THR A 111 15.18 -1.52 8.47
N TYR A 112 14.48 -0.53 7.93
CA TYR A 112 13.83 0.52 8.69
C TYR A 112 12.32 0.35 8.75
N TYR A 113 11.80 0.11 9.95
CA TYR A 113 10.38 0.01 10.26
C TYR A 113 10.05 1.01 11.36
N ASN A 114 9.47 2.15 10.99
CA ASN A 114 9.29 3.27 11.92
C ASN A 114 8.26 3.01 13.04
N ARG A 115 7.20 2.29 12.75
CA ARG A 115 6.15 1.96 13.71
C ARG A 115 5.29 0.80 13.24
N LEU A 116 5.16 -0.22 14.07
CA LEU A 116 4.27 -1.35 13.84
C LEU A 116 2.93 -1.13 14.55
N TYR A 117 1.84 -1.31 13.81
CA TYR A 117 0.48 -1.21 14.33
C TYR A 117 -0.17 -2.59 14.40
N GLU A 118 -1.12 -2.74 15.30
CA GLU A 118 -1.98 -3.93 15.33
C GLU A 118 -3.03 -3.86 14.22
N ALA A 119 -3.27 -4.97 13.52
CA ALA A 119 -4.26 -5.05 12.44
C ALA A 119 -5.66 -4.63 12.91
N LYS A 120 -6.02 -4.99 14.14
CA LYS A 120 -7.28 -4.64 14.80
C LYS A 120 -7.49 -3.11 14.86
N ASP A 121 -6.46 -2.34 15.23
CA ASP A 121 -6.58 -0.88 15.37
C ASP A 121 -6.67 -0.19 14.01
N VAL A 122 -5.93 -0.69 13.03
CA VAL A 122 -6.04 -0.23 11.64
C VAL A 122 -7.46 -0.44 11.11
N MET A 123 -8.02 -1.64 11.28
CA MET A 123 -9.37 -1.97 10.82
C MET A 123 -10.46 -1.20 11.58
N LYS A 124 -10.29 -0.97 12.88
CA LYS A 124 -11.21 -0.12 13.66
C LYS A 124 -11.28 1.30 13.10
N THR A 125 -10.12 1.88 12.75
CA THR A 125 -10.05 3.19 12.10
C THR A 125 -10.69 3.17 10.72
N ALA A 126 -10.40 2.15 9.91
CA ALA A 126 -10.96 2.00 8.58
C ALA A 126 -12.51 1.90 8.60
N LEU A 127 -13.06 1.09 9.47
CA LEU A 127 -14.52 0.96 9.63
C LEU A 127 -15.15 2.27 10.13
N HIS A 128 -14.54 2.93 11.09
CA HIS A 128 -15.00 4.25 11.51
C HIS A 128 -15.02 5.24 10.34
N ASP A 129 -13.93 5.33 9.58
CA ASP A 129 -13.82 6.23 8.43
C ASP A 129 -14.85 5.87 7.34
N LEU A 130 -15.08 4.58 7.08
CA LEU A 130 -16.04 4.09 6.10
C LEU A 130 -17.49 4.47 6.44
N TYR A 131 -17.87 4.33 7.72
CA TYR A 131 -19.24 4.52 8.15
C TYR A 131 -19.57 5.94 8.64
N ARG A 132 -18.57 6.69 9.14
CA ARG A 132 -18.78 7.97 9.84
C ARG A 132 -18.16 9.18 9.15
N THR A 133 -17.35 9.00 8.08
CA THR A 133 -16.70 10.11 7.38
C THR A 133 -16.95 10.07 5.88
N LYS A 134 -16.46 11.11 5.16
CA LYS A 134 -16.51 11.18 3.69
C LYS A 134 -15.14 10.93 3.05
N LYS A 135 -14.17 10.41 3.80
CA LYS A 135 -12.81 10.16 3.29
C LYS A 135 -12.83 9.09 2.20
N ASP A 136 -12.02 9.26 1.19
CA ASP A 136 -11.76 8.28 0.13
C ASP A 136 -10.58 7.33 0.48
N VAL A 137 -9.79 7.71 1.49
CA VAL A 137 -8.67 6.92 2.00
C VAL A 137 -8.66 6.95 3.52
N SER A 138 -8.55 5.78 4.14
CA SER A 138 -8.33 5.63 5.58
C SER A 138 -6.87 5.35 5.88
N ILE A 139 -6.29 6.14 6.77
CA ILE A 139 -4.92 6.00 7.27
C ILE A 139 -4.96 5.99 8.78
N HIS A 140 -4.46 4.91 9.40
CA HIS A 140 -4.35 4.82 10.85
C HIS A 140 -3.10 5.51 11.37
N GLY A 141 -3.23 6.23 12.50
CA GLY A 141 -2.13 6.92 13.17
C GLY A 141 -1.88 8.36 12.68
N LEU A 142 -1.83 9.30 13.63
CA LEU A 142 -1.56 10.71 13.32
C LEU A 142 -0.18 10.93 12.68
N PRO A 143 0.92 10.32 13.18
CA PRO A 143 2.24 10.49 12.56
C PRO A 143 2.25 10.03 11.10
N VAL A 144 1.59 8.93 10.81
CA VAL A 144 1.49 8.35 9.46
C VAL A 144 0.71 9.27 8.52
N ARG A 145 -0.38 9.89 9.01
CA ARG A 145 -1.15 10.88 8.23
C ARG A 145 -0.30 12.11 7.87
N TRP A 146 0.53 12.58 8.79
CA TRP A 146 1.46 13.68 8.54
C TRP A 146 2.54 13.27 7.54
N GLN A 147 3.12 12.09 7.68
CA GLN A 147 4.10 11.55 6.74
C GLN A 147 3.52 11.54 5.30
N VAL A 148 2.33 11.02 5.11
CA VAL A 148 1.66 11.00 3.79
C VAL A 148 1.44 12.41 3.24
N ARG A 149 1.07 13.37 4.08
CA ARG A 149 0.92 14.76 3.64
C ARG A 149 2.24 15.37 3.17
N LEU A 150 3.31 15.15 3.92
CA LEU A 150 4.65 15.64 3.56
C LEU A 150 5.15 15.00 2.26
N VAL A 151 5.04 13.69 2.14
CA VAL A 151 5.45 12.94 0.94
C VAL A 151 4.75 13.46 -0.33
N LYS A 152 3.48 13.85 -0.25
CA LYS A 152 2.76 14.42 -1.38
C LYS A 152 3.23 15.82 -1.81
N LEU A 153 3.89 16.55 -0.93
CA LEU A 153 4.40 17.89 -1.19
C LEU A 153 5.86 17.90 -1.64
N LEU A 154 6.60 16.85 -1.31
CA LEU A 154 8.03 16.76 -1.60
C LEU A 154 8.26 16.12 -2.99
N PRO A 155 9.33 16.54 -3.71
CA PRO A 155 9.77 15.86 -4.93
C PRO A 155 10.08 14.39 -4.64
N HIS A 156 9.65 13.47 -5.51
CA HIS A 156 9.88 12.03 -5.34
C HIS A 156 11.36 11.67 -5.17
N LYS A 157 12.27 12.37 -5.88
CA LYS A 157 13.70 12.17 -5.74
C LYS A 157 14.16 12.36 -4.30
N LEU A 158 13.76 13.46 -3.66
CA LEU A 158 14.12 13.73 -2.26
C LEU A 158 13.55 12.66 -1.32
N VAL A 159 12.31 12.25 -1.54
CA VAL A 159 11.68 11.21 -0.72
C VAL A 159 12.41 9.87 -0.86
N MET A 160 12.80 9.49 -2.08
CA MET A 160 13.60 8.28 -2.32
C MET A 160 14.99 8.38 -1.67
N ASP A 161 15.66 9.54 -1.76
CA ASP A 161 16.98 9.74 -1.15
C ASP A 161 16.90 9.61 0.38
N ILE A 162 15.85 10.16 1.01
CA ILE A 162 15.60 10.01 2.45
C ILE A 162 15.36 8.53 2.80
N TRP A 163 14.51 7.85 2.03
CA TRP A 163 14.23 6.43 2.21
C TRP A 163 15.50 5.59 2.12
N MET A 164 16.30 5.80 1.07
CA MET A 164 17.55 5.07 0.88
C MET A 164 18.53 5.28 2.04
N LYS A 165 18.67 6.51 2.55
CA LYS A 165 19.52 6.82 3.71
C LYS A 165 19.05 6.13 5.01
N GLN A 166 17.78 5.81 5.12
CA GLN A 166 17.23 5.10 6.28
C GLN A 166 17.55 3.60 6.28
N GLN A 167 17.92 3.04 5.13
CA GLN A 167 18.29 1.63 5.03
C GLN A 167 19.76 1.44 5.42
N LYS A 168 20.06 0.40 6.23
CA LYS A 168 21.39 0.18 6.81
C LYS A 168 22.47 -0.29 5.81
N HIS A 169 22.07 -0.88 4.69
CA HIS A 169 22.97 -1.52 3.72
C HIS A 169 22.93 -0.84 2.35
N ASN A 170 23.29 0.44 2.34
CA ASN A 170 23.27 1.24 1.11
C ASN A 170 24.62 1.31 0.39
N LYS A 171 25.64 0.61 0.89
CA LYS A 171 26.94 0.57 0.20
C LYS A 171 26.89 -0.45 -0.92
N LEU A 172 27.25 -0.03 -2.13
CA LEU A 172 27.59 -0.94 -3.21
C LEU A 172 28.81 -1.76 -2.77
N PRO A 173 28.92 -3.05 -3.14
CA PRO A 173 30.05 -3.89 -2.78
C PRO A 173 31.42 -3.36 -3.25
N ASP A 174 31.46 -2.37 -4.14
CA ASP A 174 32.65 -1.87 -4.82
C ASP A 174 33.05 -0.43 -4.41
N GLU A 175 32.54 0.08 -3.29
CA GLU A 175 32.90 1.43 -2.76
C GLU A 175 33.89 1.39 -1.59
N ASP A 176 34.76 0.34 -1.51
CA ASP A 176 35.91 0.29 -0.58
C ASP A 176 37.23 0.58 -1.29
#